data_2d2d27c331129423840a6635ecca656e
#
_entry.id   2d2d27c331129423840a6635ecca656e
#
_cell.length_a   1.000
_cell.length_b   1.000
_cell.length_c   1.000
_cell.angle_alpha   90.00
_cell.angle_beta   90.00
_cell.angle_gamma   90.00
#
_symmetry.space_group_name_H-M   'P 1'
#
loop_
_entity.id
_entity.type
_entity.pdbx_description
1 polymer ?
#
loop_
_entity_poly.entity_id
_entity_poly.type
_entity_poly.pdbx_seq_one_letter_code
_entity_poly.pdbx_strand_id
1 'polypeptide(L)'
;MRIGLIEFLLILAIASLTVGPQVALFVDRWVRRANRANARAARRRAEYAAQAAAERDALLKRFRTASTVFGVIILLALAYALVFRPIDTPPQPYRAPDIRQDTGAVQTMLSDDSRDALALGDYQGVDCIRARDGLVYASAYNGATLKKRKSDLVRTDGGHTAAILSVDGELTGFAFDGSGELWLTVVTPAGGTLCRAASDSWGTAVEQVVTQIDGAPLGAVSAVETGPDGVVYFSVASGAATENGLEQTLRTELMAHTGTGCVYAYDLAARAVRKVLGGIAGASGLALSPDGKTLYVSDLGSRCVWAVPADARELTAGGKNCTAFLTGLPGYPGALAADEEGTLYISYRWARSSWLEKNAGSTLLRGIALRAGQNLQEKLFSLPTESPCAEAVTLQDGSWTRAFFARKAGSVTAVCPVESKVYFGTADVQRLPSANV
;
A
#
# COMPACT_ATOMS: atom_id res chain seq x y z
N MET A 1 -5.69 -4.17 -20.50
CA MET A 1 -5.83 -2.84 -19.86
C MET A 1 -7.31 -2.61 -19.60
N ARG A 2 -7.76 -2.60 -18.36
CA ARG A 2 -9.16 -2.26 -18.03
C ARG A 2 -9.21 -0.77 -17.80
N ILE A 3 -9.83 -0.04 -18.70
CA ILE A 3 -10.09 1.40 -18.53
C ILE A 3 -11.10 1.53 -17.41
N GLY A 4 -10.79 2.29 -16.36
CA GLY A 4 -11.69 2.58 -15.26
C GLY A 4 -12.89 3.43 -15.73
N LEU A 5 -14.01 3.36 -15.01
CA LEU A 5 -15.24 4.11 -15.35
C LEU A 5 -14.95 5.62 -15.52
N ILE A 6 -14.07 6.16 -14.71
CA ILE A 6 -13.71 7.59 -14.73
C ILE A 6 -12.89 7.93 -15.98
N GLU A 7 -11.93 7.09 -16.36
CA GLU A 7 -11.14 7.25 -17.59
C GLU A 7 -12.04 7.14 -18.84
N PHE A 8 -13.00 6.20 -18.82
CA PHE A 8 -13.97 6.05 -19.88
C PHE A 8 -14.87 7.29 -20.02
N LEU A 9 -15.38 7.84 -18.91
CA LEU A 9 -16.20 9.05 -18.91
C LEU A 9 -15.41 10.28 -19.37
N LEU A 10 -14.13 10.37 -19.01
CA LEU A 10 -13.26 11.46 -19.45
C LEU A 10 -12.96 11.39 -20.95
N ILE A 11 -12.70 10.21 -21.48
CA ILE A 11 -12.53 9.99 -22.93
C ILE A 11 -13.82 10.33 -23.68
N LEU A 12 -14.97 9.96 -23.13
CA LEU A 12 -16.27 10.24 -23.74
C LEU A 12 -16.59 11.77 -23.74
N ALA A 13 -16.25 12.47 -22.67
CA ALA A 13 -16.39 13.93 -22.58
C ALA A 13 -15.49 14.65 -23.60
N ILE A 14 -14.22 14.27 -23.68
CA ILE A 14 -13.27 14.83 -24.66
C ILE A 14 -13.70 14.52 -26.08
N ALA A 15 -14.14 13.30 -26.36
CA ALA A 15 -14.62 12.89 -27.67
C ALA A 15 -15.87 13.67 -28.10
N SER A 16 -16.85 13.93 -27.20
CA SER A 16 -18.04 14.69 -27.49
C SER A 16 -17.73 16.17 -27.81
N LEU A 17 -16.76 16.77 -27.15
CA LEU A 17 -16.32 18.15 -27.36
C LEU A 17 -15.46 18.34 -28.62
N THR A 18 -14.64 17.34 -28.99
CA THR A 18 -13.70 17.46 -30.13
C THR A 18 -14.25 16.91 -31.43
N VAL A 19 -15.02 15.83 -31.41
CA VAL A 19 -15.53 15.15 -32.61
C VAL A 19 -16.87 15.77 -33.09
N GLY A 20 -17.69 16.31 -32.17
CA GLY A 20 -18.96 16.94 -32.51
C GLY A 20 -18.84 18.03 -33.56
N PRO A 21 -17.93 18.99 -33.45
CA PRO A 21 -17.74 20.03 -34.48
C PRO A 21 -17.22 19.48 -35.82
N GLN A 22 -16.37 18.44 -35.79
CA GLN A 22 -15.78 17.81 -36.99
C GLN A 22 -16.84 17.04 -37.81
N VAL A 23 -17.71 16.31 -37.12
CA VAL A 23 -18.85 15.61 -37.77
C VAL A 23 -19.79 16.63 -38.44
N ALA A 24 -20.03 17.76 -37.78
CA ALA A 24 -20.82 18.85 -38.37
C ALA A 24 -20.18 19.42 -39.65
N LEU A 25 -18.85 19.58 -39.66
CA LEU A 25 -18.10 20.03 -40.84
C LEU A 25 -18.03 18.98 -41.95
N PHE A 26 -18.07 17.69 -41.63
CA PHE A 26 -18.11 16.61 -42.61
C PHE A 26 -19.48 16.56 -43.32
N VAL A 27 -20.57 16.64 -42.56
CA VAL A 27 -21.95 16.69 -43.10
C VAL A 27 -22.11 17.91 -43.99
N ASP A 28 -21.57 19.08 -43.62
CA ASP A 28 -21.61 20.30 -44.45
C ASP A 28 -20.86 20.12 -45.77
N ARG A 29 -19.70 19.51 -45.78
CA ARG A 29 -18.96 19.22 -47.02
C ARG A 29 -19.66 18.21 -47.94
N TRP A 30 -20.33 17.21 -47.38
CA TRP A 30 -21.07 16.21 -48.15
C TRP A 30 -22.29 16.80 -48.83
N VAL A 31 -23.07 17.63 -48.14
CA VAL A 31 -24.24 18.31 -48.69
C VAL A 31 -23.84 19.29 -49.81
N ARG A 32 -22.72 20.02 -49.68
CA ARG A 32 -22.20 20.90 -50.74
C ARG A 32 -21.75 20.15 -52.00
N ARG A 33 -21.23 18.95 -51.88
CA ARG A 33 -20.85 18.08 -53.02
C ARG A 33 -22.06 17.54 -53.77
N ALA A 34 -23.13 17.18 -53.09
CA ALA A 34 -24.37 16.68 -53.69
C ALA A 34 -25.11 17.75 -54.55
N ASN A 35 -24.99 19.03 -54.21
CA ASN A 35 -25.66 20.13 -54.89
C ASN A 35 -25.00 20.62 -56.21
N ARG A 36 -23.77 20.14 -56.54
CA ARG A 36 -23.06 20.56 -57.76
C ARG A 36 -23.53 19.88 -59.07
N ALA A 37 -24.43 18.92 -59.00
CA ALA A 37 -24.71 18.04 -60.14
C ALA A 37 -25.85 18.44 -61.09
N ASN A 38 -26.67 19.48 -60.82
CA ASN A 38 -27.78 19.76 -61.68
C ASN A 38 -28.23 21.25 -61.76
N ALA A 39 -27.73 21.99 -62.75
CA ALA A 39 -27.89 23.41 -62.93
C ALA A 39 -29.17 23.87 -63.65
N ARG A 40 -30.15 23.02 -64.03
CA ARG A 40 -31.30 23.39 -64.89
C ARG A 40 -32.71 23.58 -64.21
N ALA A 41 -32.76 23.46 -62.90
CA ALA A 41 -34.01 23.69 -62.15
C ALA A 41 -33.83 24.77 -61.07
N ALA A 42 -33.14 25.87 -61.38
CA ALA A 42 -32.58 26.83 -60.44
C ALA A 42 -33.56 27.55 -59.51
N ARG A 43 -34.82 27.82 -59.93
CA ARG A 43 -35.77 28.53 -59.05
C ARG A 43 -36.47 27.62 -58.04
N ARG A 44 -36.96 26.46 -58.42
CA ARG A 44 -37.52 25.48 -57.45
C ARG A 44 -36.44 24.92 -56.54
N ARG A 45 -35.21 24.83 -57.03
CA ARG A 45 -34.08 24.36 -56.24
C ARG A 45 -33.58 25.34 -55.18
N ALA A 46 -33.75 26.67 -55.43
CA ALA A 46 -33.37 27.66 -54.43
C ALA A 46 -34.30 27.60 -53.18
N GLU A 47 -35.62 27.37 -53.39
CA GLU A 47 -36.55 27.17 -52.27
C GLU A 47 -36.25 25.83 -51.49
N TYR A 48 -36.03 24.74 -52.25
CA TYR A 48 -35.65 23.47 -51.62
C TYR A 48 -34.25 23.55 -50.95
N ALA A 49 -33.30 24.27 -51.56
CA ALA A 49 -31.99 24.47 -50.95
C ALA A 49 -32.05 25.36 -49.69
N ALA A 50 -32.92 26.40 -49.71
CA ALA A 50 -33.15 27.23 -48.53
C ALA A 50 -33.85 26.45 -47.40
N GLN A 51 -34.85 25.62 -47.73
CA GLN A 51 -35.48 24.74 -46.75
C GLN A 51 -34.50 23.68 -46.22
N ALA A 52 -33.74 23.02 -47.11
CA ALA A 52 -32.72 22.04 -46.69
C ALA A 52 -31.58 22.69 -45.86
N ALA A 53 -31.20 23.93 -46.17
CA ALA A 53 -30.25 24.70 -45.39
C ALA A 53 -30.80 25.05 -43.99
N ALA A 54 -32.06 25.48 -43.92
CA ALA A 54 -32.74 25.77 -42.65
C ALA A 54 -32.94 24.52 -41.80
N GLU A 55 -33.33 23.38 -42.40
CA GLU A 55 -33.42 22.10 -41.71
C GLU A 55 -32.03 21.62 -41.22
N ARG A 56 -30.99 21.77 -42.05
CA ARG A 56 -29.63 21.48 -41.67
C ARG A 56 -29.16 22.33 -40.51
N ASP A 57 -29.37 23.62 -40.55
CA ASP A 57 -28.97 24.53 -39.48
C ASP A 57 -29.77 24.27 -38.19
N ALA A 58 -31.05 23.89 -38.32
CA ALA A 58 -31.83 23.42 -37.17
C ALA A 58 -31.32 22.11 -36.60
N LEU A 59 -30.93 21.13 -37.42
CA LEU A 59 -30.30 19.89 -37.01
C LEU A 59 -28.93 20.11 -36.36
N LEU A 60 -28.08 20.94 -36.94
CA LEU A 60 -26.78 21.31 -36.37
C LEU A 60 -26.92 22.02 -35.03
N LYS A 61 -27.93 22.93 -34.92
CA LYS A 61 -28.21 23.60 -33.67
C LYS A 61 -28.68 22.62 -32.58
N ARG A 62 -29.59 21.69 -32.94
CA ARG A 62 -30.03 20.62 -32.03
C ARG A 62 -28.87 19.71 -31.63
N PHE A 63 -28.01 19.32 -32.57
CA PHE A 63 -26.84 18.49 -32.29
C PHE A 63 -25.85 19.21 -31.37
N ARG A 64 -25.54 20.48 -31.62
CA ARG A 64 -24.70 21.29 -30.73
C ARG A 64 -25.29 21.39 -29.33
N THR A 65 -26.60 21.68 -29.24
CA THR A 65 -27.27 21.75 -27.92
C THR A 65 -27.23 20.40 -27.21
N ALA A 66 -27.57 19.31 -27.91
CA ALA A 66 -27.53 17.96 -27.34
C ALA A 66 -26.10 17.57 -26.88
N SER A 67 -25.09 17.89 -27.69
CA SER A 67 -23.68 17.62 -27.36
C SER A 67 -23.22 18.45 -26.15
N THR A 68 -23.64 19.70 -26.04
CA THR A 68 -23.33 20.53 -24.87
C THR A 68 -24.02 20.01 -23.61
N VAL A 69 -25.31 19.66 -23.70
CA VAL A 69 -26.07 19.08 -22.57
C VAL A 69 -25.41 17.76 -22.12
N PHE A 70 -25.06 16.89 -23.06
CA PHE A 70 -24.39 15.64 -22.78
C PHE A 70 -23.02 15.85 -22.11
N GLY A 71 -22.24 16.81 -22.62
CA GLY A 71 -20.95 17.20 -21.99
C GLY A 71 -21.13 17.71 -20.56
N VAL A 72 -22.16 18.53 -20.32
CA VAL A 72 -22.48 19.00 -18.96
C VAL A 72 -22.89 17.84 -18.04
N ILE A 73 -23.71 16.91 -18.52
CA ILE A 73 -24.11 15.73 -17.73
C ILE A 73 -22.91 14.89 -17.37
N ILE A 74 -21.97 14.66 -18.30
CA ILE A 74 -20.72 13.92 -18.02
C ILE A 74 -19.88 14.65 -16.99
N LEU A 75 -19.72 15.96 -17.11
CA LEU A 75 -18.96 16.76 -16.13
C LEU A 75 -19.59 16.71 -14.73
N LEU A 76 -20.93 16.79 -14.66
CA LEU A 76 -21.65 16.65 -13.39
C LEU A 76 -21.50 15.24 -12.80
N ALA A 77 -21.59 14.21 -13.63
CA ALA A 77 -21.37 12.81 -13.20
C ALA A 77 -19.93 12.59 -12.71
N LEU A 78 -18.96 13.18 -13.40
CA LEU A 78 -17.56 13.12 -13.01
C LEU A 78 -17.31 13.88 -11.69
N ALA A 79 -17.88 15.08 -11.56
CA ALA A 79 -17.83 15.86 -10.32
C ALA A 79 -18.46 15.08 -9.15
N TYR A 80 -19.61 14.46 -9.38
CA TYR A 80 -20.25 13.60 -8.40
C TYR A 80 -19.34 12.41 -8.03
N ALA A 81 -18.82 11.70 -9.01
CA ALA A 81 -17.97 10.50 -8.78
C ALA A 81 -16.69 10.84 -8.03
N LEU A 82 -16.07 11.99 -8.27
CA LEU A 82 -14.81 12.39 -7.66
C LEU A 82 -14.96 13.15 -6.33
N VAL A 83 -16.07 13.85 -6.13
CA VAL A 83 -16.23 14.74 -4.97
C VAL A 83 -17.26 14.20 -3.99
N PHE A 84 -18.40 13.73 -4.47
CA PHE A 84 -19.56 13.44 -3.63
C PHE A 84 -19.82 11.94 -3.40
N ARG A 85 -19.28 11.04 -4.25
CA ARG A 85 -19.45 9.60 -4.01
C ARG A 85 -18.95 9.23 -2.61
N PRO A 86 -19.76 8.53 -1.81
CA PRO A 86 -19.31 8.05 -0.49
C PRO A 86 -18.04 7.23 -0.59
N ILE A 87 -17.20 7.33 0.41
CA ILE A 87 -16.00 6.51 0.61
C ILE A 87 -16.06 5.94 2.02
N ASP A 88 -15.69 4.66 2.16
CA ASP A 88 -15.77 3.95 3.43
C ASP A 88 -14.77 4.48 4.45
N THR A 89 -13.67 5.06 3.95
CA THR A 89 -12.57 5.57 4.78
C THR A 89 -12.34 7.06 4.48
N PRO A 90 -13.16 7.97 5.06
CA PRO A 90 -13.04 9.41 4.80
C PRO A 90 -11.74 9.97 5.39
N PRO A 91 -11.02 10.84 4.64
CA PRO A 91 -9.79 11.43 5.11
C PRO A 91 -9.95 12.28 6.35
N GLN A 92 -9.01 12.14 7.29
CA GLN A 92 -8.89 13.00 8.46
C GLN A 92 -7.74 14.00 8.24
N PRO A 93 -7.88 15.27 8.64
CA PRO A 93 -6.79 16.23 8.51
C PRO A 93 -5.66 15.87 9.48
N TYR A 94 -4.42 15.97 9.01
CA TYR A 94 -3.24 15.79 9.86
C TYR A 94 -2.15 16.79 9.47
N ARG A 95 -1.13 16.88 10.28
CA ARG A 95 0.07 17.66 10.00
C ARG A 95 1.20 16.68 9.69
N ALA A 96 1.74 16.75 8.47
CA ALA A 96 2.91 15.99 8.10
C ALA A 96 4.11 16.43 8.97
N PRO A 97 4.88 15.51 9.57
CA PRO A 97 6.06 15.87 10.34
C PRO A 97 7.15 16.44 9.41
N ASP A 98 7.96 17.35 9.94
CA ASP A 98 9.16 17.82 9.25
C ASP A 98 10.11 16.65 9.01
N ILE A 99 10.90 16.73 7.93
CA ILE A 99 11.88 15.68 7.64
C ILE A 99 13.04 15.82 8.62
N ARG A 100 13.35 14.73 9.30
CA ARG A 100 14.57 14.62 10.09
C ARG A 100 15.78 14.68 9.14
N GLN A 101 16.71 15.57 9.42
CA GLN A 101 17.98 15.63 8.68
C GLN A 101 18.92 14.55 9.22
N ASP A 102 19.38 13.71 8.32
CA ASP A 102 20.44 12.75 8.63
C ASP A 102 21.79 13.48 8.69
N THR A 103 22.49 13.32 9.79
CA THR A 103 23.80 13.94 10.02
C THR A 103 24.82 12.85 10.36
N GLY A 104 25.21 12.02 9.38
CA GLY A 104 26.37 11.17 9.54
C GLY A 104 26.18 9.66 9.41
N ALA A 105 25.01 9.20 8.96
CA ALA A 105 24.80 7.77 8.69
C ALA A 105 25.72 7.27 7.55
N VAL A 106 26.27 6.09 7.71
CA VAL A 106 27.04 5.42 6.64
C VAL A 106 26.10 5.03 5.52
N GLN A 107 26.37 5.52 4.32
CA GLN A 107 25.59 5.15 3.14
C GLN A 107 26.04 3.80 2.59
N THR A 108 25.09 2.90 2.40
CA THR A 108 25.33 1.54 1.94
C THR A 108 24.41 1.21 0.75
N MET A 109 24.99 0.73 -0.35
CA MET A 109 24.20 0.25 -1.49
C MET A 109 23.82 -1.20 -1.29
N LEU A 110 22.56 -1.54 -1.57
CA LEU A 110 22.12 -2.93 -1.57
C LEU A 110 22.75 -3.67 -2.75
N SER A 111 23.21 -4.89 -2.47
CA SER A 111 23.71 -5.83 -3.48
C SER A 111 22.58 -6.77 -3.89
N ASP A 112 22.35 -6.85 -5.19
CA ASP A 112 21.50 -7.85 -5.85
C ASP A 112 22.32 -8.93 -6.59
N ASP A 113 23.64 -8.93 -6.43
CA ASP A 113 24.55 -9.92 -6.98
C ASP A 113 24.18 -11.33 -6.45
N SER A 114 24.26 -12.33 -7.31
CA SER A 114 23.93 -13.73 -6.96
C SER A 114 24.78 -14.34 -5.85
N ARG A 115 25.93 -13.74 -5.53
CA ARG A 115 26.81 -14.16 -4.43
C ARG A 115 26.36 -13.63 -3.06
N ASP A 116 25.64 -12.52 -3.05
CA ASP A 116 25.23 -11.84 -1.85
C ASP A 116 23.71 -11.94 -1.60
N ALA A 117 22.92 -11.94 -2.67
CA ALA A 117 21.47 -12.00 -2.60
C ALA A 117 20.95 -13.45 -2.59
N LEU A 118 19.95 -13.73 -1.76
CA LEU A 118 19.31 -15.04 -1.69
C LEU A 118 18.25 -15.19 -2.79
N ALA A 119 18.31 -16.28 -3.55
CA ALA A 119 17.30 -16.58 -4.56
C ALA A 119 15.97 -17.00 -3.90
N LEU A 120 14.86 -16.58 -4.51
CA LEU A 120 13.49 -16.95 -4.10
C LEU A 120 12.86 -18.01 -5.02
N GLY A 121 13.63 -18.64 -5.93
CA GLY A 121 13.09 -19.56 -6.92
C GLY A 121 12.11 -18.86 -7.86
N ASP A 122 10.90 -19.39 -7.96
CA ASP A 122 9.85 -18.86 -8.84
C ASP A 122 9.01 -17.72 -8.19
N TYR A 123 9.28 -17.36 -6.94
CA TYR A 123 8.55 -16.31 -6.26
C TYR A 123 9.04 -14.92 -6.66
N GLN A 124 8.14 -13.93 -6.65
CA GLN A 124 8.39 -12.58 -7.16
C GLN A 124 8.25 -11.47 -6.11
N GLY A 125 7.84 -11.79 -4.90
CA GLY A 125 7.67 -10.80 -3.85
C GLY A 125 7.70 -11.40 -2.46
N VAL A 126 8.01 -10.55 -1.47
CA VAL A 126 8.15 -10.94 -0.05
C VAL A 126 7.56 -9.84 0.83
N ASP A 127 6.78 -10.23 1.84
CA ASP A 127 6.23 -9.29 2.83
C ASP A 127 6.94 -9.38 4.20
N CYS A 128 7.55 -10.50 4.54
CA CYS A 128 8.26 -10.70 5.80
C CYS A 128 9.47 -11.63 5.63
N ILE A 129 10.55 -11.36 6.34
CA ILE A 129 11.76 -12.20 6.41
C ILE A 129 12.09 -12.40 7.88
N ARG A 130 12.47 -13.63 8.23
CA ARG A 130 13.04 -13.98 9.55
C ARG A 130 14.17 -14.99 9.36
N ALA A 131 15.12 -14.96 10.28
CA ALA A 131 16.19 -15.95 10.36
C ALA A 131 15.99 -16.84 11.57
N ARG A 132 16.33 -18.12 11.43
CA ARG A 132 16.38 -19.07 12.53
C ARG A 132 17.37 -20.19 12.21
N ASP A 133 18.22 -20.54 13.17
CA ASP A 133 19.20 -21.63 13.05
C ASP A 133 20.09 -21.51 11.79
N GLY A 134 20.52 -20.28 11.44
CA GLY A 134 21.33 -19.98 10.25
C GLY A 134 20.58 -20.06 8.92
N LEU A 135 19.28 -20.32 8.93
CA LEU A 135 18.42 -20.37 7.74
C LEU A 135 17.55 -19.14 7.64
N VAL A 136 17.30 -18.68 6.42
CA VAL A 136 16.42 -17.55 6.13
C VAL A 136 15.06 -18.05 5.65
N TYR A 137 14.03 -17.53 6.26
CA TYR A 137 12.64 -17.78 5.91
C TYR A 137 12.00 -16.51 5.37
N ALA A 138 11.11 -16.65 4.40
CA ALA A 138 10.40 -15.52 3.81
C ALA A 138 8.93 -15.86 3.55
N SER A 139 8.04 -14.90 3.76
CA SER A 139 6.69 -14.97 3.23
C SER A 139 6.72 -14.56 1.77
N ALA A 140 6.66 -15.52 0.86
CA ALA A 140 6.82 -15.29 -0.56
C ALA A 140 5.53 -15.52 -1.33
N TYR A 141 5.36 -14.82 -2.45
CA TYR A 141 4.15 -14.94 -3.25
C TYR A 141 4.40 -14.79 -4.74
N ASN A 142 3.47 -15.37 -5.51
CA ASN A 142 3.36 -15.19 -6.94
C ASN A 142 1.98 -14.62 -7.30
N GLY A 143 1.96 -13.56 -8.10
CA GLY A 143 0.73 -12.98 -8.60
C GLY A 143 0.36 -11.62 -8.03
N ALA A 144 -0.26 -10.80 -8.88
CA ALA A 144 -0.48 -9.38 -8.64
C ALA A 144 -1.80 -9.04 -7.95
N THR A 145 -2.71 -10.00 -7.74
CA THR A 145 -4.04 -9.70 -7.19
C THR A 145 -4.41 -10.61 -6.05
N LEU A 146 -4.91 -10.04 -4.96
CA LEU A 146 -5.33 -10.73 -3.75
C LEU A 146 -6.27 -11.93 -4.00
N LYS A 147 -7.22 -11.82 -4.92
CA LYS A 147 -8.18 -12.92 -5.24
C LYS A 147 -7.52 -14.20 -5.75
N LYS A 148 -6.26 -14.10 -6.21
CA LYS A 148 -5.46 -15.22 -6.73
C LYS A 148 -4.14 -15.37 -5.99
N ARG A 149 -3.87 -14.52 -4.99
CA ARG A 149 -2.62 -14.52 -4.27
C ARG A 149 -2.66 -15.64 -3.24
N LYS A 150 -1.80 -16.61 -3.45
CA LYS A 150 -1.38 -17.57 -2.44
C LYS A 150 -0.01 -17.13 -1.97
N SER A 151 0.19 -17.11 -0.69
CA SER A 151 1.48 -16.87 -0.10
C SER A 151 1.98 -18.16 0.51
N ASP A 152 3.25 -18.41 0.31
CA ASP A 152 3.96 -19.51 0.90
C ASP A 152 4.99 -19.00 1.91
N LEU A 153 5.12 -19.67 3.02
CA LEU A 153 6.33 -19.58 3.83
C LEU A 153 7.39 -20.42 3.16
N VAL A 154 8.45 -19.79 2.70
CA VAL A 154 9.57 -20.47 2.07
C VAL A 154 10.80 -20.40 2.96
N ARG A 155 11.65 -21.42 2.88
CA ARG A 155 12.99 -21.47 3.47
C ARG A 155 14.01 -21.41 2.34
N THR A 156 15.01 -20.58 2.49
CA THR A 156 16.15 -20.50 1.56
C THR A 156 17.47 -20.63 2.29
N ASP A 157 18.37 -21.45 1.73
CA ASP A 157 19.73 -21.67 2.20
C ASP A 157 20.81 -21.12 1.23
N GLY A 158 20.41 -20.16 0.39
CA GLY A 158 21.28 -19.52 -0.60
C GLY A 158 21.36 -20.23 -1.95
N GLY A 159 21.02 -21.51 -2.03
CA GLY A 159 21.05 -22.30 -3.27
C GLY A 159 19.70 -22.91 -3.62
N HIS A 160 18.90 -23.23 -2.62
CA HIS A 160 17.61 -23.87 -2.77
C HIS A 160 16.53 -23.14 -1.99
N THR A 161 15.38 -22.96 -2.63
CA THR A 161 14.18 -22.42 -1.99
C THR A 161 13.10 -23.49 -1.95
N ALA A 162 12.62 -23.79 -0.74
CA ALA A 162 11.58 -24.79 -0.54
C ALA A 162 10.37 -24.16 0.16
N ALA A 163 9.15 -24.42 -0.35
CA ALA A 163 7.92 -24.08 0.34
C ALA A 163 7.77 -24.98 1.58
N ILE A 164 7.53 -24.39 2.73
CA ILE A 164 7.33 -25.06 4.01
C ILE A 164 5.84 -25.11 4.34
N LEU A 165 5.11 -24.04 4.05
CA LEU A 165 3.72 -23.89 4.39
C LEU A 165 3.05 -23.00 3.33
N SER A 166 1.83 -23.35 2.92
CA SER A 166 0.99 -22.52 2.04
C SER A 166 -0.25 -22.04 2.78
N VAL A 167 -0.62 -20.78 2.59
CA VAL A 167 -1.84 -20.21 3.16
C VAL A 167 -2.77 -19.68 2.07
N ASP A 168 -4.07 -19.82 2.29
CA ASP A 168 -5.07 -19.21 1.41
C ASP A 168 -5.29 -17.74 1.80
N GLY A 169 -4.49 -16.84 1.21
CA GLY A 169 -4.49 -15.42 1.50
C GLY A 169 -3.09 -14.80 1.39
N GLU A 170 -2.95 -13.58 1.88
CA GLU A 170 -1.66 -12.91 2.03
C GLU A 170 -1.04 -13.28 3.38
N LEU A 171 0.10 -13.95 3.37
CA LEU A 171 0.96 -14.11 4.55
C LEU A 171 1.76 -12.82 4.74
N THR A 172 1.26 -11.93 5.58
CA THR A 172 1.82 -10.58 5.76
C THR A 172 2.95 -10.51 6.78
N GLY A 173 2.98 -11.47 7.71
CA GLY A 173 4.02 -11.57 8.73
C GLY A 173 4.10 -12.96 9.32
N PHE A 174 5.26 -13.31 9.86
CA PHE A 174 5.45 -14.52 10.66
C PHE A 174 6.56 -14.33 11.68
N ALA A 175 6.49 -15.08 12.77
CA ALA A 175 7.51 -15.13 13.83
C ALA A 175 7.58 -16.53 14.41
N PHE A 176 8.77 -16.91 14.87
CA PHE A 176 9.00 -18.15 15.64
C PHE A 176 9.04 -17.81 17.12
N ASP A 177 8.33 -18.56 17.93
CA ASP A 177 8.50 -18.44 19.37
C ASP A 177 9.67 -19.30 19.91
N GLY A 178 9.93 -19.19 21.20
CA GLY A 178 11.01 -19.91 21.86
C GLY A 178 10.85 -21.43 21.84
N SER A 179 9.64 -21.96 21.64
CA SER A 179 9.36 -23.40 21.51
C SER A 179 9.49 -23.90 20.06
N GLY A 180 9.62 -22.98 19.10
CA GLY A 180 9.68 -23.26 17.69
C GLY A 180 8.34 -23.32 17.01
N GLU A 181 7.27 -22.92 17.69
CA GLU A 181 5.97 -22.71 17.06
C GLU A 181 6.02 -21.51 16.14
N LEU A 182 5.22 -21.56 15.08
CA LEU A 182 5.15 -20.55 14.06
C LEU A 182 3.85 -19.74 14.22
N TRP A 183 4.01 -18.45 14.39
CA TRP A 183 2.90 -17.49 14.44
C TRP A 183 2.82 -16.74 13.12
N LEU A 184 1.61 -16.57 12.59
CA LEU A 184 1.36 -16.06 11.24
C LEU A 184 0.27 -14.99 11.27
N THR A 185 0.46 -13.94 10.49
CA THR A 185 -0.61 -12.99 10.16
C THR A 185 -1.03 -13.19 8.71
N VAL A 186 -2.33 -13.44 8.50
CA VAL A 186 -2.90 -13.74 7.18
C VAL A 186 -4.03 -12.77 6.88
N VAL A 187 -4.02 -12.17 5.69
CA VAL A 187 -5.09 -11.30 5.20
C VAL A 187 -5.86 -11.99 4.08
N THR A 188 -7.17 -12.00 4.22
CA THR A 188 -8.11 -12.48 3.21
C THR A 188 -9.13 -11.38 2.87
N PRO A 189 -9.93 -11.52 1.82
CA PRO A 189 -11.03 -10.58 1.56
C PRO A 189 -12.05 -10.46 2.71
N ALA A 190 -12.12 -11.48 3.59
CA ALA A 190 -13.04 -11.51 4.73
C ALA A 190 -12.49 -10.83 5.99
N GLY A 191 -11.19 -10.54 6.03
CA GLY A 191 -10.52 -9.93 7.18
C GLY A 191 -9.14 -10.48 7.44
N GLY A 192 -8.50 -9.97 8.48
CA GLY A 192 -7.23 -10.45 9.00
C GLY A 192 -7.40 -11.59 10.00
N THR A 193 -6.36 -12.38 10.16
CA THR A 193 -6.32 -13.49 11.11
C THR A 193 -4.93 -13.66 11.70
N LEU A 194 -4.84 -13.84 13.02
CA LEU A 194 -3.65 -14.38 13.67
C LEU A 194 -3.78 -15.89 13.69
N CYS A 195 -2.79 -16.58 13.13
CA CYS A 195 -2.74 -18.03 13.04
C CYS A 195 -1.51 -18.59 13.76
N ARG A 196 -1.55 -19.90 14.03
CA ARG A 196 -0.47 -20.66 14.65
C ARG A 196 -0.26 -21.97 13.91
N ALA A 197 0.98 -22.41 13.79
CA ALA A 197 1.34 -23.76 13.36
C ALA A 197 2.32 -24.37 14.35
N ALA A 198 2.00 -25.57 14.88
CA ALA A 198 2.86 -26.24 15.83
C ALA A 198 4.18 -26.68 15.20
N SER A 199 5.26 -26.73 15.98
CA SER A 199 6.62 -26.99 15.50
C SER A 199 6.82 -28.36 14.84
N ASP A 200 6.02 -29.34 15.22
CA ASP A 200 6.02 -30.71 14.68
C ASP A 200 5.14 -30.91 13.45
N SER A 201 4.32 -29.92 13.11
CA SER A 201 3.30 -30.02 12.07
C SER A 201 3.31 -28.83 11.06
N TRP A 202 4.41 -28.13 10.96
CA TRP A 202 4.55 -27.07 9.94
C TRP A 202 4.23 -27.62 8.54
N GLY A 203 3.33 -26.96 7.86
CA GLY A 203 2.88 -27.35 6.52
C GLY A 203 1.70 -28.31 6.47
N THR A 204 1.26 -28.87 7.60
CA THR A 204 0.13 -29.81 7.66
C THR A 204 -1.13 -29.22 8.28
N ALA A 205 -1.01 -28.32 9.27
CA ALA A 205 -2.14 -27.69 9.93
C ALA A 205 -1.81 -26.27 10.41
N VAL A 206 -2.69 -25.33 10.07
CA VAL A 206 -2.66 -23.95 10.55
C VAL A 206 -3.94 -23.70 11.34
N GLU A 207 -3.78 -23.38 12.62
CA GLU A 207 -4.88 -23.03 13.52
C GLU A 207 -5.15 -21.53 13.44
N GLN A 208 -6.40 -21.12 13.27
CA GLN A 208 -6.82 -19.73 13.43
C GLN A 208 -7.04 -19.43 14.92
N VAL A 209 -6.26 -18.49 15.47
CA VAL A 209 -6.27 -18.17 16.89
C VAL A 209 -7.11 -16.92 17.19
N VAL A 210 -6.94 -15.86 16.40
CA VAL A 210 -7.71 -14.61 16.54
C VAL A 210 -8.21 -14.19 15.17
N THR A 211 -9.53 -14.15 15.01
CA THR A 211 -10.20 -13.70 13.76
C THR A 211 -11.03 -12.43 13.98
N GLN A 212 -11.32 -12.12 15.23
CA GLN A 212 -12.18 -11.00 15.64
C GLN A 212 -11.78 -10.46 17.00
N ILE A 213 -12.07 -9.20 17.26
CA ILE A 213 -11.94 -8.54 18.56
C ILE A 213 -13.27 -7.83 18.85
N ASP A 214 -13.83 -8.02 20.03
CA ASP A 214 -15.11 -7.45 20.46
C ASP A 214 -16.27 -7.71 19.46
N GLY A 215 -16.24 -8.88 18.82
CA GLY A 215 -17.26 -9.29 17.85
C GLY A 215 -17.11 -8.69 16.45
N ALA A 216 -16.10 -7.84 16.21
CA ALA A 216 -15.78 -7.30 14.90
C ALA A 216 -14.62 -8.07 14.24
N PRO A 217 -14.69 -8.41 12.94
CA PRO A 217 -13.58 -9.00 12.21
C PRO A 217 -12.32 -8.13 12.31
N LEU A 218 -11.15 -8.76 12.34
CA LEU A 218 -9.90 -8.02 12.27
C LEU A 218 -9.76 -7.33 10.91
N GLY A 219 -9.30 -6.09 10.94
CA GLY A 219 -8.80 -5.42 9.75
C GLY A 219 -7.53 -6.08 9.19
N ALA A 220 -6.87 -5.44 8.24
CA ALA A 220 -5.66 -6.00 7.64
C ALA A 220 -4.54 -6.13 8.69
N VAL A 221 -4.24 -7.35 9.09
CA VAL A 221 -3.08 -7.67 9.92
C VAL A 221 -1.79 -7.50 9.10
N SER A 222 -0.73 -6.98 9.70
CA SER A 222 0.48 -6.59 8.94
C SER A 222 1.77 -7.19 9.47
N ALA A 223 1.92 -7.35 10.77
CA ALA A 223 3.12 -7.90 11.37
C ALA A 223 2.79 -8.71 12.62
N VAL A 224 3.67 -9.64 12.96
CA VAL A 224 3.63 -10.43 14.19
C VAL A 224 5.04 -10.52 14.77
N GLU A 225 5.12 -10.46 16.10
CA GLU A 225 6.35 -10.61 16.87
C GLU A 225 6.07 -11.45 18.13
N THR A 226 7.01 -12.30 18.51
CA THR A 226 6.88 -13.15 19.70
C THR A 226 7.74 -12.61 20.83
N GLY A 227 7.11 -12.39 21.97
CA GLY A 227 7.78 -11.94 23.17
C GLY A 227 8.15 -13.09 24.09
N PRO A 228 8.89 -12.79 25.18
CA PRO A 228 9.09 -13.74 26.26
C PRO A 228 7.74 -14.11 26.90
N ASP A 229 7.74 -15.19 27.68
CA ASP A 229 6.58 -15.62 28.47
C ASP A 229 5.31 -15.97 27.69
N GLY A 230 5.45 -16.32 26.40
CA GLY A 230 4.31 -16.75 25.58
C GLY A 230 3.37 -15.64 25.19
N VAL A 231 3.84 -14.41 25.06
CA VAL A 231 3.06 -13.29 24.53
C VAL A 231 3.35 -13.10 23.05
N VAL A 232 2.30 -12.99 22.24
CA VAL A 232 2.41 -12.74 20.80
C VAL A 232 1.81 -11.38 20.47
N TYR A 233 2.62 -10.49 19.93
CA TYR A 233 2.21 -9.16 19.48
C TYR A 233 1.84 -9.22 18.00
N PHE A 234 0.73 -8.59 17.61
CA PHE A 234 0.38 -8.47 16.21
C PHE A 234 -0.22 -7.09 15.92
N SER A 235 0.02 -6.60 14.74
CA SER A 235 -0.49 -5.30 14.29
C SER A 235 -1.65 -5.46 13.31
N VAL A 236 -2.64 -4.58 13.47
CA VAL A 236 -3.71 -4.34 12.50
C VAL A 236 -3.42 -2.99 11.85
N ALA A 237 -3.13 -3.00 10.57
CA ALA A 237 -2.70 -1.81 9.83
C ALA A 237 -3.76 -0.71 9.81
N SER A 238 -5.02 -1.11 9.64
CA SER A 238 -6.18 -0.22 9.58
C SER A 238 -7.45 -1.02 9.80
N GLY A 239 -8.50 -0.35 10.27
CA GLY A 239 -9.86 -0.88 10.32
C GLY A 239 -10.58 -0.84 8.96
N ALA A 240 -9.91 -0.42 7.88
CA ALA A 240 -10.50 -0.40 6.54
C ALA A 240 -10.70 -1.82 5.98
N ALA A 241 -11.58 -1.94 4.98
CA ALA A 241 -11.88 -3.21 4.33
C ALA A 241 -10.63 -3.86 3.70
N THR A 242 -10.55 -5.19 3.79
CA THR A 242 -9.39 -6.00 3.35
C THR A 242 -9.55 -6.62 1.97
N GLU A 243 -10.63 -6.33 1.26
CA GLU A 243 -10.98 -6.94 -0.04
C GLU A 243 -9.88 -6.87 -1.10
N ASN A 244 -9.03 -5.86 -1.03
CA ASN A 244 -7.94 -5.61 -1.98
C ASN A 244 -6.54 -5.84 -1.38
N GLY A 245 -6.47 -6.45 -0.19
CA GLY A 245 -5.23 -6.85 0.48
C GLY A 245 -4.55 -5.77 1.31
N LEU A 246 -3.43 -6.16 1.95
CA LEU A 246 -2.67 -5.29 2.85
C LEU A 246 -2.13 -4.04 2.14
N GLU A 247 -1.56 -4.21 0.95
CA GLU A 247 -0.95 -3.11 0.19
C GLU A 247 -1.97 -1.98 -0.09
N GLN A 248 -3.16 -2.34 -0.57
CA GLN A 248 -4.20 -1.35 -0.85
C GLN A 248 -4.80 -0.77 0.44
N THR A 249 -4.91 -1.57 1.49
CA THR A 249 -5.36 -1.09 2.81
C THR A 249 -4.39 -0.05 3.37
N LEU A 250 -3.09 -0.30 3.32
CA LEU A 250 -2.05 0.65 3.75
C LEU A 250 -2.06 1.93 2.91
N ARG A 251 -2.23 1.84 1.57
CA ARG A 251 -2.36 3.01 0.70
C ARG A 251 -3.60 3.83 1.04
N THR A 252 -4.71 3.16 1.31
CA THR A 252 -5.95 3.81 1.72
C THR A 252 -5.76 4.53 3.04
N GLU A 253 -5.17 3.87 4.03
CA GLU A 253 -4.88 4.45 5.34
C GLU A 253 -3.92 5.63 5.24
N LEU A 254 -2.85 5.51 4.45
CA LEU A 254 -1.90 6.59 4.21
C LEU A 254 -2.57 7.84 3.62
N MET A 255 -3.52 7.65 2.69
CA MET A 255 -4.29 8.74 2.10
C MET A 255 -5.41 9.25 3.01
N ALA A 256 -6.06 8.36 3.75
CA ALA A 256 -7.16 8.72 4.66
C ALA A 256 -6.65 9.26 6.00
N HIS A 257 -5.57 8.69 6.51
CA HIS A 257 -4.97 9.02 7.81
C HIS A 257 -5.99 8.95 8.94
N THR A 258 -6.73 7.84 9.02
CA THR A 258 -7.83 7.70 9.99
C THR A 258 -7.34 7.38 11.40
N GLY A 259 -6.14 6.83 11.53
CA GLY A 259 -5.59 6.41 12.81
C GLY A 259 -6.35 5.22 13.42
N THR A 260 -6.92 4.35 12.60
CA THR A 260 -7.65 3.16 13.08
C THR A 260 -6.76 1.96 13.30
N GLY A 261 -5.47 2.04 12.94
CA GLY A 261 -4.48 1.00 13.19
C GLY A 261 -4.22 0.78 14.68
N CYS A 262 -3.96 -0.47 15.04
CA CYS A 262 -3.76 -0.91 16.42
C CYS A 262 -2.68 -1.98 16.51
N VAL A 263 -2.10 -2.12 17.70
CA VAL A 263 -1.28 -3.26 18.10
C VAL A 263 -1.95 -3.98 19.25
N TYR A 264 -2.03 -5.30 19.13
CA TYR A 264 -2.58 -6.19 20.14
C TYR A 264 -1.53 -7.16 20.64
N ALA A 265 -1.73 -7.66 21.84
CA ALA A 265 -0.98 -8.76 22.42
C ALA A 265 -1.94 -9.92 22.75
N TYR A 266 -1.61 -11.10 22.28
CA TYR A 266 -2.27 -12.35 22.63
C TYR A 266 -1.43 -13.07 23.69
N ASP A 267 -2.04 -13.37 24.82
CA ASP A 267 -1.47 -14.15 25.90
C ASP A 267 -1.84 -15.62 25.72
N LEU A 268 -0.84 -16.50 25.53
CA LEU A 268 -1.06 -17.92 25.27
C LEU A 268 -1.68 -18.63 26.48
N ALA A 269 -1.25 -18.26 27.68
CA ALA A 269 -1.71 -18.91 28.91
C ALA A 269 -3.17 -18.52 29.25
N ALA A 270 -3.47 -17.23 29.12
CA ALA A 270 -4.80 -16.70 29.36
C ALA A 270 -5.76 -16.91 28.17
N ARG A 271 -5.25 -17.19 26.98
CA ARG A 271 -5.98 -17.19 25.69
C ARG A 271 -6.78 -15.92 25.49
N ALA A 272 -6.19 -14.79 25.80
CA ALA A 272 -6.85 -13.50 25.82
C ALA A 272 -6.07 -12.47 24.99
N VAL A 273 -6.80 -11.59 24.31
CA VAL A 273 -6.25 -10.46 23.56
C VAL A 273 -6.37 -9.20 24.40
N ARG A 274 -5.31 -8.38 24.41
CA ARG A 274 -5.35 -7.03 24.95
C ARG A 274 -4.85 -6.04 23.91
N LYS A 275 -5.40 -4.83 23.89
CA LYS A 275 -4.86 -3.75 23.07
C LYS A 275 -3.64 -3.15 23.77
N VAL A 276 -2.54 -3.01 23.04
CA VAL A 276 -1.30 -2.38 23.49
C VAL A 276 -1.30 -0.90 23.11
N LEU A 277 -1.46 -0.62 21.82
CA LEU A 277 -1.39 0.72 21.25
C LEU A 277 -2.44 0.88 20.14
N GLY A 278 -3.17 1.97 20.14
CA GLY A 278 -4.11 2.35 19.09
C GLY A 278 -3.82 3.76 18.56
N GLY A 279 -4.62 4.23 17.61
CA GLY A 279 -4.47 5.54 17.02
C GLY A 279 -3.35 5.65 15.99
N ILE A 280 -2.97 4.54 15.34
CA ILE A 280 -1.85 4.46 14.40
C ILE A 280 -2.40 4.60 12.98
N ALA A 281 -1.77 5.46 12.17
CA ALA A 281 -2.14 5.63 10.78
C ALA A 281 -1.35 4.65 9.87
N GLY A 282 -1.67 3.37 9.98
CA GLY A 282 -1.00 2.29 9.27
C GLY A 282 0.09 1.62 10.12
N ALA A 283 -0.32 0.82 11.11
CA ALA A 283 0.60 -0.03 11.88
C ALA A 283 1.18 -1.11 10.95
N SER A 284 2.45 -1.01 10.56
CA SER A 284 3.00 -1.82 9.47
C SER A 284 4.16 -2.73 9.88
N GLY A 285 4.88 -2.44 10.95
CA GLY A 285 5.99 -3.26 11.43
C GLY A 285 6.06 -3.29 12.94
N LEU A 286 6.57 -4.40 13.47
CA LEU A 286 6.83 -4.63 14.89
C LEU A 286 8.25 -5.13 15.09
N ALA A 287 8.90 -4.70 16.17
CA ALA A 287 10.12 -5.30 16.68
C ALA A 287 10.15 -5.20 18.21
N LEU A 288 10.67 -6.19 18.89
CA LEU A 288 10.95 -6.15 20.33
C LEU A 288 12.41 -5.77 20.56
N SER A 289 12.67 -5.03 21.64
CA SER A 289 14.04 -4.86 22.15
C SER A 289 14.63 -6.23 22.56
N PRO A 290 15.97 -6.39 22.55
CA PRO A 290 16.61 -7.65 22.92
C PRO A 290 16.23 -8.17 24.31
N ASP A 291 15.94 -7.27 25.24
CA ASP A 291 15.46 -7.61 26.59
C ASP A 291 13.95 -7.90 26.68
N GLY A 292 13.22 -7.81 25.56
CA GLY A 292 11.79 -8.07 25.47
C GLY A 292 10.88 -7.04 26.15
N LYS A 293 11.42 -5.91 26.64
CA LYS A 293 10.66 -4.95 27.46
C LYS A 293 10.05 -3.82 26.68
N THR A 294 10.60 -3.49 25.51
CA THR A 294 10.12 -2.40 24.65
C THR A 294 9.65 -2.94 23.33
N LEU A 295 8.43 -2.58 22.95
CA LEU A 295 7.87 -2.86 21.64
C LEU A 295 7.99 -1.63 20.76
N TYR A 296 8.65 -1.75 19.62
CA TYR A 296 8.75 -0.75 18.59
C TYR A 296 7.68 -0.99 17.53
N VAL A 297 6.99 0.07 17.15
CA VAL A 297 5.86 0.02 16.21
C VAL A 297 6.04 1.07 15.14
N SER A 298 6.08 0.68 13.87
CA SER A 298 6.08 1.64 12.77
C SER A 298 4.68 2.19 12.50
N ASP A 299 4.59 3.52 12.42
CA ASP A 299 3.40 4.26 12.00
C ASP A 299 3.69 4.86 10.62
N LEU A 300 3.15 4.21 9.62
CA LEU A 300 3.41 4.52 8.23
C LEU A 300 2.97 5.94 7.88
N GLY A 301 1.73 6.32 8.22
CA GLY A 301 1.17 7.61 7.86
C GLY A 301 1.79 8.78 8.62
N SER A 302 2.16 8.57 9.88
CA SER A 302 2.81 9.58 10.72
C SER A 302 4.31 9.68 10.51
N ARG A 303 4.90 8.80 9.68
CA ARG A 303 6.36 8.70 9.43
C ARG A 303 7.16 8.69 10.73
N CYS A 304 6.79 7.79 11.64
CA CYS A 304 7.44 7.67 12.93
C CYS A 304 7.54 6.21 13.39
N VAL A 305 8.33 5.98 14.43
CA VAL A 305 8.38 4.74 15.19
C VAL A 305 8.00 5.05 16.62
N TRP A 306 7.01 4.38 17.14
CA TRP A 306 6.62 4.43 18.55
C TRP A 306 7.44 3.42 19.33
N ALA A 307 7.88 3.78 20.54
CA ALA A 307 8.44 2.84 21.52
C ALA A 307 7.51 2.82 22.73
N VAL A 308 6.97 1.66 23.03
CA VAL A 308 6.06 1.47 24.16
C VAL A 308 6.49 0.29 25.03
N PRO A 309 6.21 0.29 26.34
CA PRO A 309 6.43 -0.91 27.16
C PRO A 309 5.69 -2.10 26.56
N ALA A 310 6.34 -3.26 26.53
CA ALA A 310 5.75 -4.48 25.98
C ALA A 310 4.50 -4.95 26.76
N ASP A 311 4.42 -4.63 28.05
CA ASP A 311 3.26 -4.88 28.91
C ASP A 311 2.19 -3.78 28.88
N ALA A 312 2.37 -2.74 28.08
CA ALA A 312 1.45 -1.62 27.98
C ALA A 312 0.02 -2.05 27.65
N ARG A 313 -0.95 -1.24 28.12
CA ARG A 313 -2.38 -1.44 27.89
C ARG A 313 -3.04 -0.15 27.47
N GLU A 314 -3.88 -0.22 26.44
CA GLU A 314 -4.76 0.88 26.00
C GLU A 314 -4.03 2.21 25.75
N LEU A 315 -2.78 2.18 25.30
CA LEU A 315 -2.08 3.40 24.90
C LEU A 315 -2.67 3.94 23.58
N THR A 316 -2.52 5.24 23.40
CA THR A 316 -2.88 5.92 22.14
C THR A 316 -1.64 6.63 21.60
N ALA A 317 -1.36 6.43 20.32
CA ALA A 317 -0.26 7.07 19.59
C ALA A 317 -0.36 8.62 19.71
N GLY A 318 0.74 9.27 20.09
CA GLY A 318 0.77 10.71 20.34
C GLY A 318 0.01 11.17 21.60
N GLY A 319 -0.51 10.24 22.40
CA GLY A 319 -1.14 10.52 23.68
C GLY A 319 -0.12 10.87 24.77
N LYS A 320 -0.61 11.32 25.93
CA LYS A 320 0.21 11.83 27.05
C LYS A 320 1.31 10.85 27.51
N ASN A 321 1.06 9.54 27.40
CA ASN A 321 1.96 8.48 27.86
C ASN A 321 2.61 7.69 26.70
N CYS A 322 2.56 8.22 25.49
CA CYS A 322 3.12 7.59 24.29
C CYS A 322 3.78 8.64 23.41
N THR A 323 5.10 8.69 23.44
CA THR A 323 5.90 9.59 22.60
C THR A 323 6.60 8.80 21.52
N ALA A 324 6.80 9.42 20.35
CA ALA A 324 7.53 8.77 19.28
C ALA A 324 9.01 8.60 19.65
N PHE A 325 9.56 7.43 19.40
CA PHE A 325 10.99 7.16 19.47
C PHE A 325 11.72 7.87 18.33
N LEU A 326 11.17 7.74 17.11
CA LEU A 326 11.65 8.44 15.93
C LEU A 326 10.50 9.16 15.25
N THR A 327 10.77 10.33 14.69
CA THR A 327 9.79 11.11 13.93
C THR A 327 10.44 11.77 12.73
N GLY A 328 9.65 12.10 11.70
CA GLY A 328 10.14 12.77 10.52
C GLY A 328 10.99 11.89 9.61
N LEU A 329 10.70 10.60 9.58
CA LEU A 329 11.43 9.62 8.73
C LEU A 329 11.39 10.04 7.26
N PRO A 330 12.44 9.76 6.46
CA PRO A 330 12.55 10.19 5.05
C PRO A 330 11.61 9.42 4.11
N GLY A 331 11.07 8.29 4.58
CA GLY A 331 10.09 7.45 3.88
C GLY A 331 8.93 7.04 4.78
N TYR A 332 7.98 6.34 4.21
CA TYR A 332 6.87 5.71 4.96
C TYR A 332 7.34 4.37 5.53
N PRO A 333 7.51 4.25 6.86
CA PRO A 333 8.12 3.08 7.47
C PRO A 333 7.23 1.83 7.30
N GLY A 334 7.88 0.74 6.94
CA GLY A 334 7.30 -0.60 6.81
C GLY A 334 7.72 -1.52 7.95
N ALA A 335 8.39 -2.62 7.60
CA ALA A 335 8.87 -3.59 8.55
C ALA A 335 9.97 -3.03 9.46
N LEU A 336 10.00 -3.54 10.68
CA LEU A 336 11.04 -3.31 11.67
C LEU A 336 11.73 -4.63 11.99
N ALA A 337 13.02 -4.56 12.34
CA ALA A 337 13.76 -5.66 12.96
C ALA A 337 14.77 -5.09 13.95
N ALA A 338 14.91 -5.69 15.11
CA ALA A 338 15.95 -5.36 16.06
C ALA A 338 16.96 -6.51 16.12
N ASP A 339 18.24 -6.20 16.22
CA ASP A 339 19.29 -7.18 16.48
C ASP A 339 19.66 -7.24 17.97
N GLU A 340 20.48 -8.22 18.33
CA GLU A 340 20.94 -8.40 19.71
C GLU A 340 21.95 -7.32 20.14
N GLU A 341 22.58 -6.65 19.19
CA GLU A 341 23.54 -5.55 19.40
C GLU A 341 22.86 -4.23 19.72
N GLY A 342 21.53 -4.17 19.63
CA GLY A 342 20.75 -2.97 19.94
C GLY A 342 20.61 -2.00 18.76
N THR A 343 20.58 -2.53 17.55
CA THR A 343 20.27 -1.79 16.33
C THR A 343 18.84 -2.06 15.89
N LEU A 344 18.10 -1.01 15.57
CA LEU A 344 16.79 -1.10 14.95
C LEU A 344 16.92 -0.80 13.46
N TYR A 345 16.53 -1.75 12.62
CA TYR A 345 16.43 -1.62 11.18
C TYR A 345 15.00 -1.26 10.80
N ILE A 346 14.86 -0.26 9.93
CA ILE A 346 13.59 0.31 9.49
C ILE A 346 13.54 0.25 7.98
N SER A 347 12.62 -0.50 7.41
CA SER A 347 12.39 -0.49 5.98
C SER A 347 11.42 0.64 5.59
N TYR A 348 11.55 1.17 4.38
CA TYR A 348 10.59 2.11 3.81
C TYR A 348 9.75 1.44 2.74
N ARG A 349 8.48 1.23 3.05
CA ARG A 349 7.53 0.65 2.09
C ARG A 349 7.32 1.55 0.89
N TRP A 350 7.28 2.87 1.12
CA TRP A 350 7.27 3.88 0.07
C TRP A 350 8.11 5.07 0.47
N ALA A 351 8.65 5.76 -0.54
CA ALA A 351 9.25 7.05 -0.30
C ALA A 351 8.17 8.09 0.00
N ARG A 352 8.62 9.19 0.57
CA ARG A 352 7.79 10.32 0.91
C ARG A 352 7.12 10.92 -0.32
N SER A 353 5.79 11.02 -0.30
CA SER A 353 5.00 11.70 -1.32
C SER A 353 4.88 13.19 -0.99
N SER A 354 5.58 14.03 -1.75
CA SER A 354 5.47 15.49 -1.59
C SER A 354 4.05 16.00 -1.84
N TRP A 355 3.28 15.34 -2.71
CA TRP A 355 1.87 15.69 -2.94
C TRP A 355 1.03 15.41 -1.70
N LEU A 356 1.17 14.22 -1.10
CA LEU A 356 0.39 13.83 0.07
C LEU A 356 0.67 14.75 1.25
N GLU A 357 1.94 15.07 1.50
CA GLU A 357 2.33 15.93 2.61
C GLU A 357 1.87 17.37 2.44
N LYS A 358 1.98 17.91 1.22
CA LYS A 358 1.44 19.24 0.92
C LYS A 358 -0.07 19.32 1.13
N ASN A 359 -0.77 18.20 0.93
CA ASN A 359 -2.22 18.11 1.06
C ASN A 359 -2.66 17.41 2.36
N ALA A 360 -1.78 17.26 3.35
CA ALA A 360 -2.07 16.59 4.62
C ALA A 360 -3.31 17.17 5.34
N GLY A 361 -3.49 18.48 5.35
CA GLY A 361 -4.66 19.16 5.92
C GLY A 361 -5.90 19.14 5.03
N SER A 362 -5.80 18.74 3.74
CA SER A 362 -6.92 18.81 2.80
C SER A 362 -7.67 17.49 2.69
N THR A 363 -8.77 17.36 3.40
CA THR A 363 -9.69 16.21 3.30
C THR A 363 -10.32 16.09 1.92
N LEU A 364 -10.61 17.23 1.27
CA LEU A 364 -11.22 17.26 -0.07
C LEU A 364 -10.27 16.67 -1.14
N LEU A 365 -9.03 17.16 -1.24
CA LEU A 365 -8.08 16.71 -2.27
C LEU A 365 -7.70 15.25 -2.07
N ARG A 366 -7.45 14.82 -0.84
CA ARG A 366 -7.18 13.43 -0.52
C ARG A 366 -8.41 12.53 -0.75
N GLY A 367 -9.62 13.04 -0.49
CA GLY A 367 -10.87 12.36 -0.80
C GLY A 367 -11.08 12.19 -2.32
N ILE A 368 -10.70 13.16 -3.14
CA ILE A 368 -10.69 13.03 -4.60
C ILE A 368 -9.69 11.96 -5.03
N ALA A 369 -8.47 11.94 -4.48
CA ALA A 369 -7.45 10.95 -4.78
C ALA A 369 -7.89 9.53 -4.39
N LEU A 370 -8.58 9.36 -3.26
CA LEU A 370 -9.15 8.06 -2.84
C LEU A 370 -10.24 7.54 -3.79
N ARG A 371 -11.01 8.43 -4.42
CA ARG A 371 -12.03 8.07 -5.40
C ARG A 371 -11.46 7.83 -6.79
N ALA A 372 -10.26 8.31 -7.04
CA ALA A 372 -9.54 8.05 -8.28
C ALA A 372 -9.10 6.57 -8.35
N GLY A 373 -8.90 6.06 -9.56
CA GLY A 373 -8.46 4.70 -9.77
C GLY A 373 -7.04 4.45 -9.23
N GLN A 374 -6.71 3.18 -8.96
CA GLN A 374 -5.42 2.75 -8.41
C GLN A 374 -4.23 3.28 -9.21
N ASN A 375 -4.30 3.32 -10.54
CA ASN A 375 -3.23 3.85 -11.41
C ASN A 375 -2.85 5.30 -11.10
N LEU A 376 -3.83 6.14 -10.70
CA LEU A 376 -3.52 7.51 -10.30
C LEU A 376 -2.91 7.55 -8.90
N GLN A 377 -3.42 6.75 -7.99
CA GLN A 377 -2.86 6.61 -6.64
C GLN A 377 -1.40 6.17 -6.69
N GLU A 378 -1.06 5.17 -7.50
CA GLU A 378 0.33 4.69 -7.68
C GLU A 378 1.28 5.79 -8.13
N LYS A 379 0.84 6.67 -9.04
CA LYS A 379 1.65 7.82 -9.48
C LYS A 379 1.92 8.85 -8.38
N LEU A 380 1.02 8.96 -7.39
CA LEU A 380 1.22 9.85 -6.23
C LEU A 380 2.30 9.34 -5.28
N PHE A 381 2.60 8.05 -5.31
CA PHE A 381 3.62 7.37 -4.50
C PHE A 381 4.85 6.95 -5.29
N SER A 382 5.05 7.48 -6.52
CA SER A 382 6.26 7.20 -7.30
C SER A 382 7.48 7.75 -6.57
N LEU A 383 8.49 6.91 -6.44
CA LEU A 383 9.70 7.18 -5.68
C LEU A 383 10.68 8.08 -6.43
N PRO A 384 11.26 9.09 -5.79
CA PRO A 384 12.56 9.62 -6.23
C PRO A 384 13.64 8.56 -5.94
N THR A 385 14.55 8.37 -6.87
CA THR A 385 15.65 7.40 -6.81
C THR A 385 16.73 7.73 -5.77
N GLU A 386 16.63 8.87 -5.11
CA GLU A 386 17.67 9.42 -4.22
C GLU A 386 17.36 9.26 -2.72
N SER A 387 16.22 8.67 -2.37
CA SER A 387 15.88 8.46 -0.96
C SER A 387 16.37 7.09 -0.47
N PRO A 388 16.77 6.97 0.82
CA PRO A 388 17.08 5.67 1.38
C PRO A 388 15.86 4.75 1.33
N CYS A 389 16.08 3.47 1.06
CA CYS A 389 15.04 2.45 1.06
C CYS A 389 14.88 1.76 2.43
N ALA A 390 15.87 1.90 3.29
CA ALA A 390 15.88 1.45 4.68
C ALA A 390 16.94 2.21 5.47
N GLU A 391 16.85 2.17 6.78
CA GLU A 391 17.83 2.78 7.69
C GLU A 391 18.03 1.93 8.92
N ALA A 392 19.17 2.14 9.61
CA ALA A 392 19.49 1.55 10.90
C ALA A 392 19.79 2.65 11.93
N VAL A 393 19.27 2.46 13.13
CA VAL A 393 19.45 3.37 14.26
C VAL A 393 19.79 2.58 15.53
N THR A 394 20.45 3.21 16.49
CA THR A 394 20.65 2.60 17.81
C THR A 394 19.36 2.61 18.61
N LEU A 395 19.07 1.54 19.33
CA LEU A 395 17.93 1.48 20.25
C LEU A 395 18.11 2.38 21.48
N GLN A 396 19.35 2.76 21.78
CA GLN A 396 19.68 3.55 22.96
C GLN A 396 19.10 4.98 22.87
N ASP A 397 19.29 5.65 21.74
CA ASP A 397 18.96 7.07 21.58
C ASP A 397 18.34 7.42 20.21
N GLY A 398 18.16 6.44 19.34
CA GLY A 398 17.67 6.64 17.99
C GLY A 398 18.67 7.32 17.05
N SER A 399 19.97 7.30 17.38
CA SER A 399 21.02 7.83 16.52
C SER A 399 21.16 6.98 15.27
N TRP A 400 21.25 7.64 14.11
CA TRP A 400 21.37 7.01 12.81
C TRP A 400 22.77 6.43 12.63
N THR A 401 22.83 5.16 12.30
CA THR A 401 24.09 4.47 12.07
C THR A 401 24.33 4.21 10.59
N ARG A 402 23.27 3.90 9.84
CA ARG A 402 23.39 3.50 8.43
C ARG A 402 22.14 3.86 7.64
N ALA A 403 22.34 4.24 6.37
CA ALA A 403 21.28 4.45 5.39
C ALA A 403 21.53 3.53 4.18
N PHE A 404 20.51 2.77 3.78
CA PHE A 404 20.58 1.81 2.69
C PHE A 404 19.90 2.36 1.44
N PHE A 405 20.52 2.13 0.28
CA PHE A 405 20.04 2.61 -1.00
C PHE A 405 19.93 1.46 -2.00
N ALA A 406 18.85 1.39 -2.75
CA ALA A 406 18.67 0.43 -3.82
C ALA A 406 18.96 1.08 -5.18
N ARG A 407 19.58 0.33 -6.11
CA ARG A 407 19.84 0.80 -7.48
C ARG A 407 18.57 1.06 -8.28
N LYS A 408 17.53 0.27 -8.01
CA LYS A 408 16.18 0.49 -8.55
C LYS A 408 15.31 0.93 -7.39
N ALA A 409 14.65 2.06 -7.53
CA ALA A 409 13.67 2.52 -6.57
C ALA A 409 12.57 1.46 -6.43
N GLY A 410 12.52 0.81 -5.28
CA GLY A 410 11.56 -0.26 -4.98
C GLY A 410 11.03 -0.12 -3.56
N SER A 411 9.81 -0.60 -3.35
CA SER A 411 9.20 -0.73 -2.04
C SER A 411 9.95 -1.80 -1.26
N VAL A 412 10.56 -1.46 -0.13
CA VAL A 412 11.15 -2.45 0.79
C VAL A 412 10.10 -2.83 1.82
N THR A 413 9.64 -4.06 1.72
CA THR A 413 8.53 -4.62 2.50
C THR A 413 8.98 -5.35 3.74
N ALA A 414 10.23 -5.85 3.76
CA ALA A 414 10.79 -6.60 4.86
C ALA A 414 12.27 -6.27 5.07
N VAL A 415 12.75 -6.41 6.29
CA VAL A 415 14.15 -6.30 6.67
C VAL A 415 14.47 -7.36 7.71
N CYS A 416 15.62 -8.00 7.58
CA CYS A 416 16.08 -9.03 8.53
C CYS A 416 17.59 -9.01 8.66
N PRO A 417 18.14 -8.63 9.81
CA PRO A 417 19.57 -8.81 10.12
C PRO A 417 19.87 -10.30 10.34
N VAL A 418 20.99 -10.77 9.79
CA VAL A 418 21.48 -12.14 9.93
C VAL A 418 23.00 -12.10 10.00
N GLU A 419 23.57 -12.29 11.14
CA GLU A 419 25.03 -12.20 11.39
C GLU A 419 25.60 -10.86 10.90
N SER A 420 26.50 -10.87 9.92
CA SER A 420 27.14 -9.69 9.35
C SER A 420 26.41 -9.12 8.14
N LYS A 421 25.20 -9.61 7.82
CA LYS A 421 24.39 -9.17 6.68
C LYS A 421 22.99 -8.76 7.08
N VAL A 422 22.40 -7.87 6.31
CA VAL A 422 20.98 -7.55 6.39
C VAL A 422 20.33 -7.88 5.05
N TYR A 423 19.28 -8.68 5.08
CA TYR A 423 18.47 -9.02 3.89
C TYR A 423 17.24 -8.15 3.82
N PHE A 424 16.84 -7.81 2.59
CA PHE A 424 15.70 -6.93 2.34
C PHE A 424 14.69 -7.62 1.43
N GLY A 425 13.41 -7.57 1.82
CA GLY A 425 12.29 -8.03 1.00
C GLY A 425 11.75 -6.88 0.16
N THR A 426 11.34 -7.17 -1.06
CA THR A 426 10.67 -6.21 -1.93
C THR A 426 9.47 -6.87 -2.61
N ALA A 427 8.56 -6.05 -3.15
CA ALA A 427 7.35 -6.54 -3.81
C ALA A 427 7.59 -7.17 -5.20
N ASP A 428 8.73 -6.89 -5.85
CA ASP A 428 8.91 -7.12 -7.30
C ASP A 428 10.20 -7.87 -7.65
N VAL A 429 10.88 -8.51 -6.69
CA VAL A 429 12.17 -9.15 -6.97
C VAL A 429 12.16 -10.66 -6.70
N GLN A 430 12.90 -11.40 -7.53
CA GLN A 430 13.12 -12.85 -7.39
C GLN A 430 14.32 -13.20 -6.49
N ARG A 431 14.93 -12.19 -5.86
CA ARG A 431 16.07 -12.35 -4.95
C ARG A 431 15.92 -11.37 -3.80
N LEU A 432 16.35 -11.77 -2.62
CA LEU A 432 16.48 -10.89 -1.47
C LEU A 432 17.82 -10.15 -1.58
N PRO A 433 17.84 -8.85 -1.91
CA PRO A 433 19.07 -8.09 -1.87
C PRO A 433 19.61 -8.01 -0.45
N SER A 434 20.91 -7.83 -0.31
CA SER A 434 21.56 -7.73 0.99
C SER A 434 22.55 -6.58 1.07
N ALA A 435 22.96 -6.28 2.30
CA ALA A 435 24.07 -5.38 2.61
C ALA A 435 24.88 -5.96 3.76
N ASN A 436 26.20 -5.71 3.77
CA ASN A 436 27.06 -5.99 4.92
C ASN A 436 26.91 -4.88 5.97
N VAL A 437 26.88 -5.24 7.24
CA VAL A 437 26.73 -4.34 8.38
C VAL A 437 27.93 -4.37 9.29
#